data_20ee26709d8f7193a270ef1dfe862f9f
#
_entry.id   20ee26709d8f7193a270ef1dfe862f9f
#
_cell.length_a   1.000
_cell.length_b   1.000
_cell.length_c   1.000
_cell.angle_alpha   90.00
_cell.angle_beta   90.00
_cell.angle_gamma   90.00
#
_symmetry.space_group_name_H-M   'P 1'
#
loop_
_entity.id
_entity.type
_entity.pdbx_description
1 polymer ?
#
loop_
_entity_poly.entity_id
_entity_poly.type
_entity_poly.pdbx_seq_one_letter_code
_entity_poly.pdbx_strand_id
1 'polypeptide(L)'
;MTRTIGLLHPGQMGAAVGAQLRAGRSRTLWCPEGRSEASLRRAEDAGLESASLAELVEASEVIISLVPPTYAEATAAAVEEEGFSGIYVEANAIRSARVEAIAAAMTGTVVDACVIGAPPLDHDPAVPTRFFASGPEESLRLVGDIFSGTAVEFRELAPQIGSASGLKTAQAVVQKGSRMLAALGHALAADHGVGQELADSVHGWSHPAADPAQLPPLARRAWRWEPEMHDTARALADAGLPAEAIEAIAETLKAWEVFTDHTAPDLDGVLSALHRPEHAGSHSP
;
A
#
# COMPACT_ATOMS: atom_id res chain seq x y z
N MET A 1 -8.09 10.94 -28.27
CA MET A 1 -6.81 10.24 -28.55
C MET A 1 -6.58 9.24 -27.43
N THR A 2 -6.02 8.08 -27.74
CA THR A 2 -5.65 7.08 -26.70
C THR A 2 -4.41 7.58 -25.98
N ARG A 3 -4.47 7.77 -24.66
CA ARG A 3 -3.31 8.20 -23.85
C ARG A 3 -2.37 7.02 -23.58
N THR A 4 -1.08 7.28 -23.51
CA THR A 4 -0.09 6.29 -23.10
C THR A 4 0.30 6.55 -21.64
N ILE A 5 0.17 5.54 -20.80
CA ILE A 5 0.41 5.58 -19.37
C ILE A 5 1.53 4.58 -19.04
N GLY A 6 2.58 5.04 -18.38
CA GLY A 6 3.58 4.18 -17.77
C GLY A 6 3.12 3.71 -16.39
N LEU A 7 3.20 2.41 -16.12
CA LEU A 7 2.92 1.85 -14.81
C LEU A 7 4.17 1.18 -14.26
N LEU A 8 4.67 1.72 -13.15
CA LEU A 8 5.85 1.17 -12.49
C LEU A 8 5.42 0.20 -11.39
N HIS A 9 5.74 -1.06 -11.63
CA HIS A 9 5.52 -2.25 -10.84
C HIS A 9 4.07 -2.80 -10.81
N PRO A 10 3.78 -3.86 -11.60
CA PRO A 10 2.51 -4.59 -11.58
C PRO A 10 2.45 -5.57 -10.38
N GLY A 11 2.51 -5.03 -9.15
CA GLY A 11 2.10 -5.74 -7.95
C GLY A 11 0.59 -6.05 -8.00
N GLN A 12 0.01 -6.58 -6.94
CA GLN A 12 -1.43 -6.87 -6.90
C GLN A 12 -2.26 -5.61 -7.20
N MET A 13 -1.95 -4.50 -6.54
CA MET A 13 -2.66 -3.23 -6.77
C MET A 13 -2.30 -2.63 -8.12
N GLY A 14 -1.01 -2.58 -8.48
CA GLY A 14 -0.56 -1.98 -9.73
C GLY A 14 -1.14 -2.67 -10.96
N ALA A 15 -1.15 -4.02 -10.99
CA ALA A 15 -1.73 -4.78 -12.10
C ALA A 15 -3.24 -4.52 -12.23
N ALA A 16 -3.96 -4.50 -11.11
CA ALA A 16 -5.40 -4.24 -11.10
C ALA A 16 -5.72 -2.80 -11.57
N VAL A 17 -4.97 -1.80 -11.11
CA VAL A 17 -5.08 -0.41 -11.60
C VAL A 17 -4.76 -0.36 -13.10
N GLY A 18 -3.69 -1.01 -13.55
CA GLY A 18 -3.31 -1.08 -14.97
C GLY A 18 -4.39 -1.71 -15.85
N ALA A 19 -5.04 -2.78 -15.38
CA ALA A 19 -6.18 -3.39 -16.08
C ALA A 19 -7.35 -2.41 -16.22
N GLN A 20 -7.64 -1.60 -15.20
CA GLN A 20 -8.66 -0.56 -15.25
C GLN A 20 -8.29 0.56 -16.23
N LEU A 21 -7.04 1.01 -16.26
CA LEU A 21 -6.57 2.01 -17.23
C LEU A 21 -6.76 1.52 -18.67
N ARG A 22 -6.48 0.23 -18.93
CA ARG A 22 -6.77 -0.40 -20.23
C ARG A 22 -8.26 -0.45 -20.55
N ALA A 23 -9.09 -0.86 -19.59
CA ALA A 23 -10.55 -0.84 -19.76
C ALA A 23 -11.05 0.56 -20.08
N GLY A 24 -10.45 1.61 -19.51
CA GLY A 24 -10.67 3.03 -19.83
C GLY A 24 -10.05 3.48 -21.17
N ARG A 25 -9.52 2.54 -21.98
CA ARG A 25 -8.91 2.76 -23.30
C ARG A 25 -7.57 3.50 -23.29
N SER A 26 -6.82 3.48 -22.21
CA SER A 26 -5.42 3.91 -22.20
C SER A 26 -4.51 2.79 -22.68
N ARG A 27 -3.45 3.13 -23.40
CA ARG A 27 -2.33 2.24 -23.65
C ARG A 27 -1.48 2.22 -22.38
N THR A 28 -1.28 1.06 -21.77
CA THR A 28 -0.54 0.96 -20.49
C THR A 28 0.73 0.16 -20.67
N LEU A 29 1.87 0.85 -20.53
CA LEU A 29 3.21 0.29 -20.59
C LEU A 29 3.74 -0.05 -19.21
N TRP A 30 4.60 -1.05 -19.11
CA TRP A 30 5.30 -1.39 -17.89
C TRP A 30 6.70 -1.95 -18.18
N CYS A 31 7.63 -1.80 -17.23
CA CYS A 31 9.01 -2.27 -17.39
C CYS A 31 9.21 -3.62 -16.68
N PRO A 32 9.54 -4.71 -17.43
CA PRO A 32 9.74 -6.06 -16.88
C PRO A 32 11.11 -6.28 -16.24
N GLU A 33 12.08 -5.40 -16.46
CA GLU A 33 13.44 -5.57 -16.00
C GLU A 33 13.55 -5.73 -14.48
N GLY A 34 14.22 -6.79 -14.04
CA GLY A 34 14.42 -7.08 -12.62
C GLY A 34 13.16 -7.51 -11.86
N ARG A 35 12.08 -7.87 -12.56
CA ARG A 35 10.81 -8.27 -11.93
C ARG A 35 10.67 -9.77 -11.80
N SER A 36 9.91 -10.21 -10.79
CA SER A 36 9.64 -11.62 -10.54
C SER A 36 8.69 -12.20 -11.58
N GLU A 37 8.75 -13.54 -11.79
CA GLU A 37 7.77 -14.23 -12.63
C GLU A 37 6.31 -13.97 -12.24
N ALA A 38 6.04 -13.81 -10.95
CA ALA A 38 4.71 -13.47 -10.47
C ALA A 38 4.25 -12.07 -10.94
N SER A 39 5.19 -11.12 -11.07
CA SER A 39 4.89 -9.79 -11.64
C SER A 39 4.69 -9.86 -13.15
N LEU A 40 5.48 -10.68 -13.86
CA LEU A 40 5.31 -10.93 -15.29
C LEU A 40 3.92 -11.49 -15.59
N ARG A 41 3.50 -12.53 -14.88
CA ARG A 41 2.15 -13.13 -15.03
C ARG A 41 1.03 -12.11 -14.77
N ARG A 42 1.13 -11.35 -13.68
CA ARG A 42 0.12 -10.32 -13.37
C ARG A 42 0.03 -9.23 -14.44
N ALA A 43 1.15 -8.83 -15.01
CA ALA A 43 1.17 -7.85 -16.10
C ALA A 43 0.52 -8.42 -17.38
N GLU A 44 0.80 -9.67 -17.70
CA GLU A 44 0.19 -10.38 -18.83
C GLU A 44 -1.33 -10.53 -18.64
N ASP A 45 -1.77 -11.01 -17.48
CA ASP A 45 -3.19 -11.15 -17.13
C ASP A 45 -3.93 -9.80 -17.18
N ALA A 46 -3.27 -8.72 -16.75
CA ALA A 46 -3.77 -7.35 -16.86
C ALA A 46 -3.66 -6.79 -18.29
N GLY A 47 -2.99 -7.50 -19.18
CA GLY A 47 -2.76 -7.13 -20.57
C GLY A 47 -1.89 -5.88 -20.74
N LEU A 48 -0.93 -5.66 -19.86
CA LEU A 48 0.00 -4.55 -19.97
C LEU A 48 1.04 -4.82 -21.05
N GLU A 49 1.45 -3.78 -21.76
CA GLU A 49 2.46 -3.87 -22.80
C GLU A 49 3.86 -3.70 -22.18
N SER A 50 4.76 -4.64 -22.45
CA SER A 50 6.17 -4.56 -22.01
C SER A 50 6.95 -3.53 -22.80
N ALA A 51 7.75 -2.73 -22.12
CA ALA A 51 8.68 -1.76 -22.68
C ALA A 51 9.92 -1.65 -21.78
N SER A 52 11.07 -1.27 -22.30
CA SER A 52 12.19 -0.82 -21.49
C SER A 52 11.81 0.46 -20.72
N LEU A 53 12.57 0.82 -19.67
CA LEU A 53 12.29 2.05 -18.93
C LEU A 53 12.38 3.28 -19.84
N ALA A 54 13.38 3.37 -20.69
CA ALA A 54 13.55 4.46 -21.66
C ALA A 54 12.36 4.58 -22.61
N GLU A 55 11.91 3.47 -23.23
CA GLU A 55 10.74 3.48 -24.12
C GLU A 55 9.44 3.86 -23.38
N LEU A 56 9.29 3.39 -22.12
CA LEU A 56 8.14 3.74 -21.28
C LEU A 56 8.13 5.24 -20.98
N VAL A 57 9.28 5.81 -20.59
CA VAL A 57 9.42 7.23 -20.29
C VAL A 57 9.15 8.08 -21.53
N GLU A 58 9.76 7.75 -22.68
CA GLU A 58 9.58 8.48 -23.93
C GLU A 58 8.13 8.49 -24.42
N ALA A 59 7.43 7.36 -24.27
CA ALA A 59 6.07 7.21 -24.81
C ALA A 59 4.97 7.72 -23.86
N SER A 60 5.23 7.89 -22.57
CA SER A 60 4.20 8.15 -21.57
C SER A 60 3.92 9.62 -21.36
N GLU A 61 2.63 9.99 -21.31
CA GLU A 61 2.17 11.31 -20.87
C GLU A 61 2.10 11.36 -19.32
N VAL A 62 1.76 10.23 -18.70
CA VAL A 62 1.63 10.06 -17.27
C VAL A 62 2.35 8.78 -16.86
N ILE A 63 3.16 8.83 -15.81
CA ILE A 63 3.77 7.65 -15.19
C ILE A 63 3.20 7.51 -13.78
N ILE A 64 2.63 6.34 -13.46
CA ILE A 64 2.09 6.01 -12.14
C ILE A 64 3.05 5.05 -11.44
N SER A 65 3.59 5.47 -10.30
CA SER A 65 4.44 4.66 -9.44
C SER A 65 3.61 3.98 -8.35
N LEU A 66 3.58 2.64 -8.37
CA LEU A 66 2.96 1.76 -7.39
C LEU A 66 3.93 0.66 -6.95
N VAL A 67 5.16 1.06 -6.63
CA VAL A 67 6.23 0.18 -6.14
C VAL A 67 6.13 -0.03 -4.62
N PRO A 68 6.84 -1.01 -4.04
CA PRO A 68 6.99 -1.06 -2.60
C PRO A 68 7.62 0.23 -2.05
N PRO A 69 7.19 0.73 -0.86
CA PRO A 69 7.63 2.02 -0.31
C PRO A 69 9.15 2.23 -0.27
N THR A 70 9.92 1.16 -0.05
CA THR A 70 11.39 1.19 0.01
C THR A 70 12.07 1.56 -1.31
N TYR A 71 11.35 1.46 -2.43
CA TYR A 71 11.90 1.74 -3.78
C TYR A 71 11.39 3.06 -4.38
N ALA A 72 10.58 3.83 -3.65
CA ALA A 72 9.91 5.02 -4.20
C ALA A 72 10.90 6.02 -4.79
N GLU A 73 11.89 6.47 -4.01
CA GLU A 73 12.87 7.47 -4.45
C GLU A 73 13.78 6.94 -5.56
N ALA A 74 14.25 5.70 -5.44
CA ALA A 74 15.10 5.10 -6.46
C ALA A 74 14.34 4.95 -7.80
N THR A 75 13.05 4.64 -7.74
CA THR A 75 12.20 4.56 -8.94
C THR A 75 11.98 5.94 -9.57
N ALA A 76 11.71 6.96 -8.76
CA ALA A 76 11.55 8.34 -9.25
C ALA A 76 12.85 8.85 -9.87
N ALA A 77 14.00 8.58 -9.22
CA ALA A 77 15.32 8.96 -9.74
C ALA A 77 15.62 8.30 -11.10
N ALA A 78 15.31 7.00 -11.24
CA ALA A 78 15.51 6.31 -12.51
C ALA A 78 14.64 6.91 -13.65
N VAL A 79 13.40 7.31 -13.34
CA VAL A 79 12.53 8.00 -14.31
C VAL A 79 13.06 9.37 -14.67
N GLU A 80 13.59 10.13 -13.69
CA GLU A 80 14.22 11.43 -13.93
C GLU A 80 15.50 11.33 -14.78
N GLU A 81 16.33 10.30 -14.53
CA GLU A 81 17.55 10.03 -15.33
C GLU A 81 17.23 9.75 -16.80
N GLU A 82 16.09 9.16 -17.11
CA GLU A 82 15.58 8.99 -18.48
C GLU A 82 14.98 10.28 -19.07
N GLY A 83 14.96 11.38 -18.32
CA GLY A 83 14.53 12.71 -18.80
C GLY A 83 13.03 12.91 -18.87
N PHE A 84 12.23 12.26 -18.01
CA PHE A 84 10.78 12.41 -17.99
C PHE A 84 10.36 13.83 -17.63
N SER A 85 9.54 14.45 -18.48
CA SER A 85 9.01 15.80 -18.28
C SER A 85 7.48 15.88 -18.19
N GLY A 86 6.82 14.73 -18.21
CA GLY A 86 5.35 14.62 -18.09
C GLY A 86 4.85 14.67 -16.65
N ILE A 87 3.73 14.00 -16.37
CA ILE A 87 3.15 13.93 -15.02
C ILE A 87 3.58 12.61 -14.34
N TYR A 88 4.38 12.72 -13.28
CA TYR A 88 4.73 11.61 -12.42
C TYR A 88 3.78 11.52 -11.24
N VAL A 89 3.03 10.45 -11.16
CA VAL A 89 2.07 10.18 -10.08
C VAL A 89 2.74 9.26 -9.07
N GLU A 90 3.14 9.82 -7.94
CA GLU A 90 3.68 9.09 -6.81
C GLU A 90 2.51 8.52 -6.00
N ALA A 91 2.23 7.23 -6.14
CA ALA A 91 1.08 6.55 -5.52
C ALA A 91 1.49 5.47 -4.49
N ASN A 92 2.73 5.56 -3.99
CA ASN A 92 3.24 4.63 -3.00
C ASN A 92 2.78 5.01 -1.58
N ALA A 93 2.83 4.03 -0.66
CA ALA A 93 2.49 4.29 0.74
C ALA A 93 3.71 4.85 1.49
N ILE A 94 4.09 6.09 1.19
CA ILE A 94 5.18 6.83 1.82
C ILE A 94 4.68 8.09 2.52
N ARG A 95 5.45 8.63 3.46
CA ARG A 95 5.10 9.85 4.17
C ARG A 95 5.23 11.11 3.28
N SER A 96 4.49 12.17 3.60
CA SER A 96 4.42 13.41 2.83
C SER A 96 5.81 14.00 2.52
N ALA A 97 6.70 14.07 3.51
CA ALA A 97 8.05 14.62 3.31
C ALA A 97 8.88 13.86 2.25
N ARG A 98 8.63 12.56 2.03
CA ARG A 98 9.31 11.79 0.97
C ARG A 98 8.76 12.15 -0.41
N VAL A 99 7.46 12.34 -0.53
CA VAL A 99 6.84 12.81 -1.80
C VAL A 99 7.29 14.22 -2.13
N GLU A 100 7.35 15.11 -1.14
CA GLU A 100 7.87 16.48 -1.31
C GLU A 100 9.33 16.47 -1.80
N ALA A 101 10.17 15.57 -1.25
CA ALA A 101 11.55 15.41 -1.71
C ALA A 101 11.63 14.89 -3.15
N ILE A 102 10.79 13.91 -3.52
CA ILE A 102 10.68 13.43 -4.91
C ILE A 102 10.24 14.58 -5.83
N ALA A 103 9.22 15.34 -5.44
CA ALA A 103 8.73 16.46 -6.24
C ALA A 103 9.79 17.56 -6.44
N ALA A 104 10.62 17.81 -5.44
CA ALA A 104 11.72 18.78 -5.54
C ALA A 104 12.88 18.30 -6.43
N ALA A 105 13.03 16.99 -6.62
CA ALA A 105 14.10 16.38 -7.40
C ALA A 105 13.73 16.14 -8.88
N MET A 106 12.45 16.12 -9.22
CA MET A 106 11.98 15.84 -10.57
C MET A 106 11.76 17.12 -11.38
N THR A 107 12.12 17.06 -12.66
CA THR A 107 11.85 18.12 -13.65
C THR A 107 10.41 18.12 -14.10
N GLY A 108 9.79 16.96 -14.22
CA GLY A 108 8.38 16.79 -14.54
C GLY A 108 7.46 17.23 -13.40
N THR A 109 6.16 17.32 -13.69
CA THR A 109 5.15 17.64 -12.67
C THR A 109 4.87 16.42 -11.81
N VAL A 110 4.96 16.54 -10.50
CA VAL A 110 4.59 15.46 -9.57
C VAL A 110 3.16 15.65 -9.05
N VAL A 111 2.39 14.59 -9.07
CA VAL A 111 1.10 14.44 -8.38
C VAL A 111 1.31 13.42 -7.25
N ASP A 112 1.01 13.85 -6.02
CA ASP A 112 0.97 12.98 -4.86
C ASP A 112 -0.36 12.21 -4.86
N ALA A 113 -0.30 10.90 -4.73
CA ALA A 113 -1.50 10.07 -4.75
C ALA A 113 -1.45 8.93 -3.74
N CYS A 114 -2.62 8.40 -3.42
CA CYS A 114 -2.72 7.15 -2.67
C CYS A 114 -3.93 6.33 -3.08
N VAL A 115 -3.79 5.02 -2.99
CA VAL A 115 -4.87 4.07 -3.26
C VAL A 115 -5.42 3.53 -1.95
N ILE A 116 -6.73 3.64 -1.75
CA ILE A 116 -7.46 3.11 -0.59
C ILE A 116 -8.58 2.19 -1.08
N GLY A 117 -8.56 0.95 -0.61
CA GLY A 117 -9.50 -0.11 -1.00
C GLY A 117 -8.79 -1.39 -1.40
N ALA A 118 -9.56 -2.39 -1.82
CA ALA A 118 -9.04 -3.61 -2.41
C ALA A 118 -8.57 -3.36 -3.86
N PRO A 119 -7.72 -4.22 -4.45
CA PRO A 119 -7.43 -4.13 -5.88
C PRO A 119 -8.73 -4.16 -6.71
N PRO A 120 -8.93 -3.24 -7.67
CA PRO A 120 -10.16 -3.12 -8.44
C PRO A 120 -10.24 -4.22 -9.52
N LEU A 121 -10.37 -5.48 -9.10
CA LEU A 121 -10.48 -6.64 -9.99
C LEU A 121 -11.89 -6.77 -10.54
N ASP A 122 -12.91 -6.57 -9.67
CA ASP A 122 -14.32 -6.60 -10.02
C ASP A 122 -15.00 -5.32 -9.50
N HIS A 123 -15.99 -4.86 -10.23
CA HIS A 123 -16.75 -3.68 -9.84
C HIS A 123 -17.71 -4.02 -8.70
N ASP A 124 -17.26 -3.96 -7.45
CA ASP A 124 -18.14 -3.95 -6.28
C ASP A 124 -18.42 -2.50 -5.86
N PRO A 125 -19.61 -1.96 -6.16
CA PRO A 125 -19.96 -0.58 -5.81
C PRO A 125 -20.05 -0.36 -4.29
N ALA A 126 -20.17 -1.42 -3.49
CA ALA A 126 -20.23 -1.32 -2.03
C ALA A 126 -18.88 -0.99 -1.38
N VAL A 127 -17.76 -1.36 -2.05
CA VAL A 127 -16.39 -1.11 -1.54
C VAL A 127 -15.50 -0.61 -2.69
N PRO A 128 -15.72 0.62 -3.17
CA PRO A 128 -14.96 1.14 -4.30
C PRO A 128 -13.47 1.31 -3.95
N THR A 129 -12.61 0.99 -4.92
CA THR A 129 -11.20 1.40 -4.84
C THR A 129 -11.12 2.89 -5.13
N ARG A 130 -10.60 3.66 -4.17
CA ARG A 130 -10.45 5.11 -4.30
C ARG A 130 -9.01 5.46 -4.57
N PHE A 131 -8.82 6.32 -5.57
CA PHE A 131 -7.54 6.92 -5.91
C PHE A 131 -7.60 8.39 -5.52
N PHE A 132 -7.03 8.73 -4.36
CA PHE A 132 -6.94 10.10 -3.89
C PHE A 132 -5.69 10.74 -4.45
N ALA A 133 -5.78 12.01 -4.87
CA ALA A 133 -4.64 12.72 -5.43
C ALA A 133 -4.60 14.19 -5.00
N SER A 134 -3.40 14.73 -4.87
CA SER A 134 -3.13 16.13 -4.57
C SER A 134 -1.98 16.65 -5.46
N GLY A 135 -2.05 17.92 -5.86
CA GLY A 135 -1.08 18.53 -6.76
C GLY A 135 -1.67 19.65 -7.61
N PRO A 136 -1.00 20.06 -8.70
CA PRO A 136 -1.50 21.11 -9.59
C PRO A 136 -2.85 20.72 -10.24
N GLU A 137 -3.80 21.63 -10.26
CA GLU A 137 -5.18 21.40 -10.70
C GLU A 137 -5.27 20.81 -12.12
N GLU A 138 -4.46 21.32 -13.07
CA GLU A 138 -4.45 20.82 -14.44
C GLU A 138 -4.00 19.36 -14.51
N SER A 139 -2.98 18.99 -13.73
CA SER A 139 -2.49 17.62 -13.64
C SER A 139 -3.49 16.71 -12.98
N LEU A 140 -4.17 17.16 -11.92
CA LEU A 140 -5.22 16.39 -11.24
C LEU A 140 -6.37 16.09 -12.19
N ARG A 141 -6.82 17.07 -12.99
CA ARG A 141 -7.85 16.87 -14.00
C ARG A 141 -7.44 15.81 -15.02
N LEU A 142 -6.19 15.89 -15.55
CA LEU A 142 -5.68 14.92 -16.50
C LEU A 142 -5.61 13.51 -15.89
N VAL A 143 -5.12 13.38 -14.65
CA VAL A 143 -5.08 12.09 -13.94
C VAL A 143 -6.49 11.59 -13.63
N GLY A 144 -7.44 12.45 -13.30
CA GLY A 144 -8.85 12.07 -13.13
C GLY A 144 -9.47 11.53 -14.42
N ASP A 145 -9.18 12.17 -15.55
CA ASP A 145 -9.69 11.77 -16.86
C ASP A 145 -9.29 10.34 -17.25
N ILE A 146 -8.06 9.90 -16.90
CA ILE A 146 -7.61 8.53 -17.21
C ILE A 146 -8.35 7.45 -16.41
N PHE A 147 -8.97 7.81 -15.28
CA PHE A 147 -9.79 6.91 -14.48
C PHE A 147 -11.28 7.00 -14.83
N SER A 148 -11.68 7.91 -15.71
CA SER A 148 -13.08 8.05 -16.11
C SER A 148 -13.62 6.78 -16.76
N GLY A 149 -14.76 6.30 -16.29
CA GLY A 149 -15.40 5.07 -16.80
C GLY A 149 -14.72 3.77 -16.33
N THR A 150 -13.81 3.83 -15.37
CA THR A 150 -13.19 2.66 -14.73
C THR A 150 -13.87 2.34 -13.39
N ALA A 151 -13.49 1.20 -12.77
CA ALA A 151 -13.93 0.85 -11.42
C ALA A 151 -13.13 1.56 -10.31
N VAL A 152 -12.23 2.48 -10.66
CA VAL A 152 -11.45 3.29 -9.71
C VAL A 152 -12.13 4.65 -9.54
N GLU A 153 -12.52 4.94 -8.31
CA GLU A 153 -13.11 6.23 -7.95
C GLU A 153 -11.98 7.26 -7.70
N PHE A 154 -11.78 8.18 -8.65
CA PHE A 154 -10.81 9.26 -8.48
C PHE A 154 -11.37 10.36 -7.58
N ARG A 155 -10.55 10.82 -6.62
CA ARG A 155 -10.88 11.86 -5.64
C ARG A 155 -9.75 12.88 -5.54
N GLU A 156 -10.06 14.12 -5.88
CA GLU A 156 -9.14 15.23 -5.66
C GLU A 156 -9.12 15.66 -4.20
N LEU A 157 -7.93 15.94 -3.68
CA LEU A 157 -7.70 16.53 -2.38
C LEU A 157 -7.22 17.98 -2.53
N ALA A 158 -6.81 18.61 -1.41
CA ALA A 158 -6.17 19.91 -1.44
C ALA A 158 -4.95 19.92 -2.39
N PRO A 159 -4.66 21.04 -3.08
CA PRO A 159 -3.62 21.08 -4.11
C PRO A 159 -2.19 20.93 -3.57
N GLN A 160 -2.01 20.91 -2.27
CA GLN A 160 -0.70 20.77 -1.64
C GLN A 160 -0.16 19.35 -1.80
N ILE A 161 1.06 19.21 -2.35
CA ILE A 161 1.80 17.94 -2.38
C ILE A 161 1.97 17.43 -0.94
N GLY A 162 1.79 16.13 -0.75
CA GLY A 162 1.84 15.49 0.56
C GLY A 162 0.46 15.25 1.19
N SER A 163 -0.62 15.84 0.68
CA SER A 163 -1.97 15.64 1.25
C SER A 163 -2.49 14.22 1.07
N ALA A 164 -2.29 13.60 -0.09
CA ALA A 164 -2.72 12.23 -0.35
C ALA A 164 -1.88 11.21 0.45
N SER A 165 -0.57 11.41 0.51
CA SER A 165 0.34 10.61 1.36
C SER A 165 0.02 10.78 2.84
N GLY A 166 -0.34 11.99 3.29
CA GLY A 166 -0.82 12.26 4.65
C GLY A 166 -2.08 11.47 4.97
N LEU A 167 -3.06 11.46 4.07
CA LEU A 167 -4.28 10.66 4.21
C LEU A 167 -3.94 9.16 4.32
N LYS A 168 -3.04 8.66 3.47
CA LYS A 168 -2.61 7.25 3.50
C LYS A 168 -1.93 6.90 4.82
N THR A 169 -1.07 7.78 5.31
CA THR A 169 -0.38 7.61 6.59
C THR A 169 -1.39 7.58 7.76
N ALA A 170 -2.32 8.53 7.79
CA ALA A 170 -3.37 8.55 8.82
C ALA A 170 -4.26 7.30 8.77
N GLN A 171 -4.63 6.86 7.56
CA GLN A 171 -5.39 5.62 7.38
C GLN A 171 -4.61 4.38 7.86
N ALA A 172 -3.28 4.34 7.64
CA ALA A 172 -2.44 3.25 8.11
C ALA A 172 -2.41 3.13 9.64
N VAL A 173 -2.33 4.27 10.36
CA VAL A 173 -2.43 4.28 11.84
C VAL A 173 -3.73 3.62 12.30
N VAL A 174 -4.87 4.03 11.76
CA VAL A 174 -6.17 3.48 12.15
C VAL A 174 -6.29 2.01 11.76
N GLN A 175 -5.97 1.67 10.51
CA GLN A 175 -6.25 0.34 9.98
C GLN A 175 -5.27 -0.73 10.51
N LYS A 176 -3.96 -0.46 10.49
CA LYS A 176 -2.94 -1.44 10.86
C LYS A 176 -2.71 -1.45 12.37
N GLY A 177 -2.68 -0.28 12.99
CA GLY A 177 -2.56 -0.16 14.43
C GLY A 177 -3.67 -0.89 15.17
N SER A 178 -4.94 -0.69 14.77
CA SER A 178 -6.06 -1.39 15.40
C SER A 178 -5.99 -2.91 15.24
N ARG A 179 -5.52 -3.40 14.08
CA ARG A 179 -5.36 -4.84 13.86
C ARG A 179 -4.26 -5.45 14.73
N MET A 180 -3.13 -4.76 14.90
CA MET A 180 -2.06 -5.22 15.81
C MET A 180 -2.50 -5.23 17.27
N LEU A 181 -3.22 -4.20 17.71
CA LEU A 181 -3.78 -4.18 19.06
C LEU A 181 -4.80 -5.34 19.26
N ALA A 182 -5.61 -5.63 18.26
CA ALA A 182 -6.50 -6.79 18.29
C ALA A 182 -5.72 -8.11 18.41
N ALA A 183 -4.64 -8.28 17.63
CA ALA A 183 -3.79 -9.46 17.69
C ALA A 183 -3.19 -9.66 19.09
N LEU A 184 -2.67 -8.60 19.69
CA LEU A 184 -2.12 -8.65 21.06
C LEU A 184 -3.21 -9.00 22.09
N GLY A 185 -4.42 -8.44 21.93
CA GLY A 185 -5.57 -8.77 22.80
C GLY A 185 -5.96 -10.24 22.70
N HIS A 186 -6.01 -10.81 21.50
CA HIS A 186 -6.31 -12.23 21.30
C HIS A 186 -5.18 -13.14 21.82
N ALA A 187 -3.91 -12.77 21.68
CA ALA A 187 -2.82 -13.51 22.25
C ALA A 187 -2.92 -13.57 23.78
N LEU A 188 -3.15 -12.42 24.44
CA LEU A 188 -3.33 -12.35 25.89
C LEU A 188 -4.54 -13.20 26.36
N ALA A 189 -5.66 -13.13 25.65
CA ALA A 189 -6.85 -13.93 25.97
C ALA A 189 -6.59 -15.42 25.83
N ALA A 190 -5.80 -15.83 24.83
CA ALA A 190 -5.39 -17.23 24.65
C ALA A 190 -4.55 -17.71 25.84
N ASP A 191 -3.58 -16.92 26.32
CA ASP A 191 -2.74 -17.24 27.47
C ASP A 191 -3.55 -17.45 28.76
N HIS A 192 -4.68 -16.75 28.88
CA HIS A 192 -5.58 -16.89 30.03
C HIS A 192 -6.72 -17.92 29.82
N GLY A 193 -6.74 -18.60 28.67
CA GLY A 193 -7.79 -19.56 28.35
C GLY A 193 -9.19 -18.98 28.14
N VAL A 194 -9.28 -17.67 27.83
CA VAL A 194 -10.55 -16.92 27.68
C VAL A 194 -10.74 -16.37 26.27
N GLY A 195 -10.14 -17.03 25.28
CA GLY A 195 -10.19 -16.58 23.87
C GLY A 195 -11.60 -16.57 23.29
N GLN A 196 -12.43 -17.58 23.64
CA GLN A 196 -13.81 -17.66 23.18
C GLN A 196 -14.66 -16.56 23.81
N GLU A 197 -14.48 -16.29 25.09
CA GLU A 197 -15.20 -15.23 25.83
C GLU A 197 -14.82 -13.84 25.28
N LEU A 198 -13.56 -13.62 24.91
CA LEU A 198 -13.17 -12.39 24.23
C LEU A 198 -13.90 -12.27 22.90
N ALA A 199 -13.86 -13.32 22.05
CA ALA A 199 -14.49 -13.29 20.74
C ALA A 199 -16.01 -13.00 20.86
N ASP A 200 -16.70 -13.64 21.82
CA ASP A 200 -18.11 -13.43 22.06
C ASP A 200 -18.41 -12.02 22.57
N SER A 201 -17.57 -11.46 23.45
CA SER A 201 -17.75 -10.12 24.02
C SER A 201 -17.59 -9.00 23.01
N VAL A 202 -16.77 -9.22 21.96
CA VAL A 202 -16.53 -8.24 20.90
C VAL A 202 -17.31 -8.56 19.61
N HIS A 203 -18.12 -9.62 19.64
CA HIS A 203 -18.95 -10.00 18.50
C HIS A 203 -19.87 -8.85 18.06
N GLY A 204 -19.86 -8.55 16.76
CA GLY A 204 -20.65 -7.45 16.21
C GLY A 204 -20.00 -6.06 16.34
N TRP A 205 -18.85 -5.94 16.99
CA TRP A 205 -18.09 -4.71 16.88
C TRP A 205 -17.56 -4.53 15.47
N SER A 206 -17.68 -3.34 14.91
CA SER A 206 -17.04 -2.98 13.63
C SER A 206 -15.54 -2.77 13.82
N HIS A 207 -14.87 -3.71 14.47
CA HIS A 207 -13.46 -3.62 14.85
C HIS A 207 -12.74 -4.94 14.55
N PRO A 208 -11.46 -4.93 14.11
CA PRO A 208 -10.68 -6.14 13.82
C PRO A 208 -10.55 -7.13 14.98
N ALA A 209 -10.71 -6.67 16.24
CA ALA A 209 -10.72 -7.53 17.41
C ALA A 209 -11.88 -8.56 17.39
N ALA A 210 -12.97 -8.28 16.67
CA ALA A 210 -14.15 -9.12 16.62
C ALA A 210 -14.00 -10.39 15.77
N ASP A 211 -12.96 -10.50 14.96
CA ASP A 211 -12.75 -11.64 14.05
C ASP A 211 -11.28 -12.09 14.01
N PRO A 212 -10.88 -13.01 14.90
CA PRO A 212 -9.53 -13.56 14.92
C PRO A 212 -9.11 -14.27 13.64
N ALA A 213 -10.08 -14.77 12.84
CA ALA A 213 -9.79 -15.44 11.58
C ALA A 213 -9.09 -14.51 10.56
N GLN A 214 -9.10 -13.20 10.80
CA GLN A 214 -8.37 -12.23 9.99
C GLN A 214 -6.87 -12.16 10.32
N LEU A 215 -6.41 -12.72 11.44
CA LEU A 215 -5.01 -12.62 11.88
C LEU A 215 -4.04 -13.43 11.02
N PRO A 216 -4.30 -14.72 10.64
CA PRO A 216 -3.39 -15.47 9.79
C PRO A 216 -3.12 -14.83 8.42
N PRO A 217 -4.12 -14.36 7.65
CA PRO A 217 -3.87 -13.59 6.43
C PRO A 217 -3.11 -12.29 6.66
N LEU A 218 -3.25 -11.68 7.84
CA LEU A 218 -2.55 -10.48 8.25
C LEU A 218 -1.08 -10.76 8.51
N ALA A 219 -0.76 -11.79 9.31
CA ALA A 219 0.60 -12.18 9.64
C ALA A 219 1.48 -12.44 8.40
N ARG A 220 0.92 -13.08 7.36
CA ARG A 220 1.60 -13.29 6.07
C ARG A 220 2.01 -12.00 5.36
N ARG A 221 1.41 -10.87 5.70
CA ARG A 221 1.68 -9.56 5.09
C ARG A 221 2.46 -8.62 6.00
N ALA A 222 2.77 -9.04 7.21
CA ALA A 222 3.39 -8.21 8.24
C ALA A 222 4.74 -7.62 7.79
N TRP A 223 5.55 -8.40 7.05
CA TRP A 223 6.81 -7.96 6.49
C TRP A 223 6.71 -6.74 5.56
N ARG A 224 5.54 -6.50 4.94
CA ARG A 224 5.28 -5.31 4.13
C ARG A 224 4.89 -4.11 4.98
N TRP A 225 4.33 -4.37 6.17
CA TRP A 225 3.77 -3.32 7.01
C TRP A 225 4.79 -2.74 7.99
N GLU A 226 5.79 -3.52 8.37
CA GLU A 226 6.82 -3.07 9.30
C GLU A 226 7.53 -1.79 8.80
N PRO A 227 8.08 -1.74 7.58
CA PRO A 227 8.69 -0.51 7.06
C PRO A 227 7.69 0.65 6.92
N GLU A 228 6.43 0.34 6.55
CA GLU A 228 5.37 1.34 6.43
C GLU A 228 5.00 1.93 7.81
N MET A 229 4.99 1.10 8.86
CA MET A 229 4.70 1.58 10.22
C MET A 229 5.85 2.43 10.77
N HIS A 230 7.09 2.12 10.47
CA HIS A 230 8.22 3.00 10.80
C HIS A 230 8.13 4.35 10.08
N ASP A 231 7.77 4.37 8.81
CA ASP A 231 7.55 5.63 8.07
C ASP A 231 6.36 6.42 8.67
N THR A 232 5.31 5.70 9.08
CA THR A 232 4.15 6.28 9.76
C THR A 232 4.52 6.90 11.11
N ALA A 233 5.35 6.23 11.90
CA ALA A 233 5.86 6.77 13.17
C ALA A 233 6.68 8.05 12.94
N ARG A 234 7.54 8.07 11.92
CA ARG A 234 8.27 9.30 11.55
C ARG A 234 7.33 10.43 11.14
N ALA A 235 6.29 10.15 10.36
CA ALA A 235 5.31 11.16 9.97
C ALA A 235 4.55 11.74 11.17
N LEU A 236 4.23 10.91 12.18
CA LEU A 236 3.66 11.39 13.44
C LEU A 236 4.63 12.30 14.19
N ALA A 237 5.89 11.87 14.32
CA ALA A 237 6.94 12.67 14.97
C ALA A 237 7.16 14.01 14.25
N ASP A 238 7.21 14.02 12.92
CA ASP A 238 7.33 15.24 12.11
C ASP A 238 6.13 16.20 12.33
N ALA A 239 4.95 15.64 12.61
CA ALA A 239 3.74 16.42 12.96
C ALA A 239 3.65 16.83 14.44
N GLY A 240 4.65 16.50 15.27
CA GLY A 240 4.62 16.77 16.72
C GLY A 240 3.64 15.89 17.49
N LEU A 241 3.23 14.76 16.94
CA LEU A 241 2.34 13.78 17.59
C LEU A 241 3.13 12.65 18.23
N PRO A 242 2.61 12.01 19.31
CA PRO A 242 3.23 10.84 19.92
C PRO A 242 3.39 9.70 18.90
N ALA A 243 4.62 9.27 18.64
CA ALA A 243 4.94 8.25 17.65
C ALA A 243 5.23 6.87 18.25
N GLU A 244 5.47 6.81 19.56
CA GLU A 244 6.00 5.65 20.28
C GLU A 244 5.08 4.42 20.18
N ALA A 245 3.75 4.62 20.18
CA ALA A 245 2.80 3.52 20.03
C ALA A 245 2.90 2.87 18.64
N ILE A 246 3.12 3.66 17.60
CA ILE A 246 3.25 3.16 16.22
C ILE A 246 4.62 2.53 16.01
N GLU A 247 5.67 3.07 16.60
CA GLU A 247 7.01 2.47 16.61
C GLU A 247 6.98 1.10 17.31
N ALA A 248 6.31 0.99 18.47
CA ALA A 248 6.14 -0.29 19.16
C ALA A 248 5.32 -1.30 18.34
N ILE A 249 4.34 -0.84 17.56
CA ILE A 249 3.59 -1.69 16.63
C ILE A 249 4.52 -2.19 15.50
N ALA A 250 5.35 -1.32 14.92
CA ALA A 250 6.33 -1.69 13.91
C ALA A 250 7.27 -2.79 14.44
N GLU A 251 7.82 -2.60 15.63
CA GLU A 251 8.65 -3.60 16.29
C GLU A 251 7.88 -4.92 16.56
N THR A 252 6.60 -4.84 16.90
CA THR A 252 5.77 -6.04 17.13
C THR A 252 5.55 -6.83 15.84
N LEU A 253 5.42 -6.15 14.70
CA LEU A 253 5.25 -6.81 13.39
C LEU A 253 6.43 -7.71 13.03
N LYS A 254 7.64 -7.44 13.55
CA LYS A 254 8.83 -8.29 13.34
C LYS A 254 8.64 -9.71 13.87
N ALA A 255 7.79 -9.91 14.88
CA ALA A 255 7.48 -11.25 15.38
C ALA A 255 6.86 -12.15 14.28
N TRP A 256 6.29 -11.57 13.24
CA TRP A 256 5.68 -12.28 12.13
C TRP A 256 6.55 -12.33 10.85
N GLU A 257 7.81 -11.93 10.91
CA GLU A 257 8.75 -12.05 9.76
C GLU A 257 8.96 -13.51 9.30
N VAL A 258 8.73 -14.47 10.21
CA VAL A 258 8.77 -15.90 9.90
C VAL A 258 7.66 -16.34 8.93
N PHE A 259 6.59 -15.55 8.79
CA PHE A 259 5.50 -15.81 7.89
C PHE A 259 5.67 -14.99 6.60
N THR A 260 5.58 -15.67 5.47
CA THR A 260 5.70 -15.06 4.14
C THR A 260 4.43 -15.30 3.34
N ASP A 261 4.35 -14.73 2.14
CA ASP A 261 3.22 -14.99 1.22
C ASP A 261 3.04 -16.49 0.89
N HIS A 262 4.08 -17.31 1.08
CA HIS A 262 4.07 -18.75 0.80
C HIS A 262 3.78 -19.64 2.02
N THR A 263 3.72 -19.06 3.21
CA THR A 263 3.34 -19.80 4.42
C THR A 263 1.83 -19.83 4.58
N ALA A 264 1.31 -20.85 5.25
CA ALA A 264 -0.09 -20.96 5.62
C ALA A 264 -0.18 -21.12 7.15
N PRO A 265 0.10 -20.05 7.93
CA PRO A 265 0.02 -20.15 9.38
C PRO A 265 -1.44 -20.33 9.80
N ASP A 266 -1.63 -21.09 10.88
CA ASP A 266 -2.89 -21.12 11.62
C ASP A 266 -2.94 -19.99 12.66
N LEU A 267 -4.07 -19.86 13.33
CA LEU A 267 -4.26 -18.83 14.34
C LEU A 267 -3.31 -19.02 15.53
N ASP A 268 -3.15 -20.24 15.99
CA ASP A 268 -2.29 -20.54 17.16
C ASP A 268 -0.82 -20.21 16.87
N GLY A 269 -0.32 -20.56 15.70
CA GLY A 269 1.03 -20.21 15.26
C GLY A 269 1.25 -18.71 15.17
N VAL A 270 0.26 -17.96 14.67
CA VAL A 270 0.30 -16.50 14.58
C VAL A 270 0.33 -15.85 15.96
N LEU A 271 -0.51 -16.29 16.88
CA LEU A 271 -0.55 -15.78 18.25
C LEU A 271 0.73 -16.15 19.02
N SER A 272 1.20 -17.40 18.89
CA SER A 272 2.41 -17.87 19.54
C SER A 272 3.65 -17.08 19.12
N ALA A 273 3.75 -16.69 17.87
CA ALA A 273 4.87 -15.91 17.36
C ALA A 273 4.99 -14.49 17.99
N LEU A 274 3.94 -13.97 18.60
CA LEU A 274 3.96 -12.68 19.30
C LEU A 274 4.67 -12.75 20.67
N HIS A 275 4.89 -13.95 21.21
CA HIS A 275 5.60 -14.13 22.48
C HIS A 275 7.09 -13.93 22.30
N ARG A 276 7.73 -13.22 23.22
CA ARG A 276 9.19 -13.10 23.27
C ARG A 276 9.80 -14.41 23.73
N PRO A 277 10.97 -14.81 23.19
CA PRO A 277 11.61 -16.11 23.53
C PRO A 277 11.81 -16.35 25.03
N GLU A 278 11.98 -15.29 25.82
CA GLU A 278 12.19 -15.35 27.27
C GLU A 278 10.96 -15.88 28.04
N HIS A 279 9.79 -15.92 27.42
CA HIS A 279 8.52 -16.32 28.06
C HIS A 279 7.91 -17.59 27.45
N ALA A 280 8.53 -18.18 26.44
CA ALA A 280 8.03 -19.37 25.77
C ALA A 280 8.10 -20.66 26.60
N GLY A 281 8.61 -20.62 27.83
CA GLY A 281 8.87 -21.78 28.68
C GLY A 281 7.97 -21.98 29.90
N SER A 282 6.97 -21.12 30.16
CA SER A 282 6.20 -21.18 31.41
C SER A 282 4.79 -21.75 31.31
N HIS A 283 4.32 -22.11 30.12
CA HIS A 283 2.99 -22.72 29.92
C HIS A 283 3.12 -24.04 29.18
N SER A 284 3.48 -25.11 29.93
CA SER A 284 3.13 -26.48 29.56
C SER A 284 1.90 -26.88 30.36
N PRO A 285 0.93 -27.58 29.73
CA PRO A 285 -0.34 -27.96 30.33
C PRO A 285 -0.19 -28.95 31.48
#